data_7ecc6004b96903dbbbbfb88381a49297
#
_entry.id   7ecc6004b96903dbbbbfb88381a49297
#
_cell.length_a   1.000
_cell.length_b   1.000
_cell.length_c   1.000
_cell.angle_alpha   90.00
_cell.angle_beta   90.00
_cell.angle_gamma   90.00
#
_symmetry.space_group_name_H-M   'P 1'
#
loop_
_entity.id
_entity.type
_entity.pdbx_description
1 polymer ?
#
loop_
_entity_poly.entity_id
_entity_poly.type
_entity_poly.pdbx_seq_one_letter_code
_entity_poly.pdbx_strand_id
1 'polypeptide(L)'
;PNIIWITVEDQSAYFFPFYGNNDVSLPNLEQLSKESLIFENMYSTYPVCAPARSSIITGMYPQSIGTHNMRAMHYDNYLENDRNLGERTKWDSSLSIPRYSSTIAESIKTFPMILRQNGYFTYNDAKGDYNFIINDSTWSEYQTKNDITKDKSPLFAVYNFHGTHEGSIWQEYKSELMVNPSELM
;
A
#
# COMPACT_ATOMS: atom_id res chain seq x y z
N PRO A 1 10.60 0.88 20.44
CA PRO A 1 9.18 0.61 20.41
C PRO A 1 8.78 -0.20 19.19
N ASN A 2 7.68 -0.93 19.24
CA ASN A 2 7.07 -1.51 18.05
C ASN A 2 6.24 -0.45 17.34
N ILE A 3 6.26 -0.47 16.00
CA ILE A 3 5.56 0.48 15.16
C ILE A 3 4.63 -0.31 14.22
N ILE A 4 3.34 -0.01 14.30
CA ILE A 4 2.34 -0.57 13.39
C ILE A 4 1.81 0.56 12.51
N TRP A 5 1.87 0.34 11.21
CA TRP A 5 1.32 1.26 10.22
C TRP A 5 0.17 0.58 9.50
N ILE A 6 -1.02 1.15 9.61
CA ILE A 6 -2.22 0.65 8.93
C ILE A 6 -2.59 1.65 7.85
N THR A 7 -2.73 1.16 6.62
CA THR A 7 -3.21 1.96 5.49
C THR A 7 -4.56 1.44 5.03
N VAL A 8 -5.42 2.38 4.64
CA VAL A 8 -6.70 2.09 4.00
C VAL A 8 -6.64 2.67 2.59
N GLU A 9 -6.92 1.84 1.59
CA GLU A 9 -6.80 2.22 0.17
C GLU A 9 -7.97 3.12 -0.24
N ASP A 10 -7.70 4.14 -1.08
CA ASP A 10 -8.68 5.06 -1.67
C ASP A 10 -9.66 5.71 -0.66
N GLN A 11 -9.28 5.73 0.60
CA GLN A 11 -10.10 6.24 1.69
C GLN A 11 -9.82 7.72 1.94
N SER A 12 -10.81 8.55 1.67
CA SER A 12 -10.77 9.97 2.03
C SER A 12 -11.10 10.19 3.51
N ALA A 13 -10.54 11.22 4.12
CA ALA A 13 -10.92 11.70 5.46
C ALA A 13 -12.44 11.91 5.59
N TYR A 14 -13.09 12.30 4.50
CA TYR A 14 -14.55 12.51 4.44
C TYR A 14 -15.36 11.31 4.92
N PHE A 15 -14.86 10.07 4.77
CA PHE A 15 -15.59 8.86 5.15
C PHE A 15 -15.36 8.40 6.59
N PHE A 16 -14.64 9.17 7.40
CA PHE A 16 -14.42 8.81 8.79
C PHE A 16 -15.30 9.61 9.74
N PRO A 17 -15.94 8.96 10.75
CA PRO A 17 -16.81 9.64 11.73
C PRO A 17 -16.11 10.77 12.49
N PHE A 18 -14.84 10.59 12.85
CA PHE A 18 -14.09 11.60 13.60
C PHE A 18 -13.64 12.80 12.75
N TYR A 19 -13.92 12.79 11.45
CA TYR A 19 -13.87 13.97 10.57
C TYR A 19 -15.27 14.54 10.24
N GLY A 20 -16.32 14.04 10.93
CA GLY A 20 -17.68 14.58 10.83
C GLY A 20 -18.63 13.82 9.91
N ASN A 21 -18.23 12.69 9.35
CA ASN A 21 -19.15 11.84 8.58
C ASN A 21 -20.01 10.98 9.52
N ASN A 22 -21.32 10.94 9.27
CA ASN A 22 -22.26 10.15 10.04
C ASN A 22 -22.85 8.97 9.25
N ASP A 23 -22.42 8.76 8.00
CA ASP A 23 -22.97 7.73 7.12
C ASP A 23 -22.40 6.34 7.42
N VAL A 24 -21.22 6.31 8.05
CA VAL A 24 -20.48 5.08 8.33
C VAL A 24 -20.13 5.00 9.81
N SER A 25 -20.40 3.87 10.45
CA SER A 25 -19.99 3.60 11.83
C SER A 25 -18.70 2.79 11.85
N LEU A 26 -17.67 3.34 12.50
CA LEU A 26 -16.35 2.73 12.65
C LEU A 26 -15.93 2.70 14.13
N PRO A 27 -16.64 1.93 14.99
CA PRO A 27 -16.52 2.05 16.44
C PRO A 27 -15.11 1.82 16.99
N ASN A 28 -14.33 0.94 16.38
CA ASN A 28 -12.94 0.68 16.79
C ASN A 28 -12.03 1.87 16.46
N LEU A 29 -12.19 2.47 15.28
CA LEU A 29 -11.42 3.65 14.89
C LEU A 29 -11.86 4.90 15.68
N GLU A 30 -13.16 5.01 15.96
CA GLU A 30 -13.69 6.07 16.84
C GLU A 30 -13.15 5.95 18.26
N GLN A 31 -12.98 4.75 18.78
CA GLN A 31 -12.35 4.54 20.08
C GLN A 31 -10.86 4.91 20.04
N LEU A 32 -10.15 4.46 19.00
CA LEU A 32 -8.74 4.78 18.81
C LEU A 32 -8.53 6.30 18.66
N SER A 33 -9.41 7.00 17.95
CA SER A 33 -9.30 8.43 17.73
C SER A 33 -9.34 9.25 19.02
N LYS A 34 -10.04 8.77 20.08
CA LYS A 34 -10.11 9.43 21.39
C LYS A 34 -8.79 9.42 22.16
N GLU A 35 -7.91 8.49 21.81
CA GLU A 35 -6.61 8.26 22.44
C GLU A 35 -5.44 8.64 21.52
N SER A 36 -5.74 9.28 20.38
CA SER A 36 -4.79 9.54 19.31
C SER A 36 -4.75 11.01 18.91
N LEU A 37 -3.70 11.40 18.18
CA LEU A 37 -3.65 12.66 17.47
C LEU A 37 -4.36 12.51 16.13
N ILE A 38 -5.29 13.41 15.83
CA ILE A 38 -5.98 13.51 14.54
C ILE A 38 -5.36 14.68 13.76
N PHE A 39 -4.94 14.41 12.54
CA PHE A 39 -4.37 15.41 11.64
C PHE A 39 -5.45 15.89 10.65
N GLU A 40 -5.93 17.10 10.81
CA GLU A 40 -6.96 17.70 9.92
C GLU A 40 -6.40 18.10 8.56
N ASN A 41 -5.10 18.39 8.46
CA ASN A 41 -4.44 18.90 7.28
C ASN A 41 -3.27 17.98 6.86
N MET A 42 -3.58 16.73 6.60
CA MET A 42 -2.63 15.74 6.07
C MET A 42 -2.93 15.48 4.59
N TYR A 43 -1.97 15.75 3.73
CA TYR A 43 -2.14 15.65 2.28
C TYR A 43 -1.21 14.61 1.69
N SER A 44 -1.74 13.83 0.73
CA SER A 44 -0.90 12.96 -0.09
C SER A 44 -0.03 13.81 -1.03
N THR A 45 1.18 13.36 -1.27
CA THR A 45 2.10 14.00 -2.23
C THR A 45 1.71 13.79 -3.69
N TYR A 46 0.84 12.81 -3.94
CA TYR A 46 0.34 12.47 -5.28
C TYR A 46 -1.06 11.85 -5.20
N PRO A 47 -1.96 12.13 -6.16
CA PRO A 47 -3.35 11.68 -6.09
C PRO A 47 -3.57 10.26 -6.64
N VAL A 48 -2.54 9.43 -6.68
CA VAL A 48 -2.60 8.04 -7.17
C VAL A 48 -1.78 7.14 -6.23
N CYS A 49 -2.29 5.95 -5.95
CA CYS A 49 -1.76 5.05 -4.93
C CYS A 49 -0.27 4.73 -5.07
N ALA A 50 0.18 4.21 -6.21
CA ALA A 50 1.56 3.77 -6.37
C ALA A 50 2.59 4.92 -6.29
N PRO A 51 2.40 6.07 -6.96
CA PRO A 51 3.25 7.24 -6.76
C PRO A 51 3.23 7.79 -5.33
N ALA A 52 2.06 7.84 -4.67
CA ALA A 52 1.98 8.25 -3.27
C ALA A 52 2.75 7.29 -2.35
N ARG A 53 2.63 5.98 -2.59
CA ARG A 53 3.37 4.94 -1.85
C ARG A 53 4.88 5.05 -2.06
N SER A 54 5.34 5.39 -3.27
CA SER A 54 6.77 5.64 -3.51
C SER A 54 7.30 6.79 -2.65
N SER A 55 6.51 7.85 -2.53
CA SER A 55 6.86 8.99 -1.67
C SER A 55 6.90 8.59 -0.20
N ILE A 56 5.90 7.88 0.27
CA ILE A 56 5.81 7.43 1.67
C ILE A 56 7.04 6.60 2.03
N ILE A 57 7.38 5.59 1.21
CA ILE A 57 8.44 4.64 1.56
C ILE A 57 9.85 5.22 1.43
N THR A 58 10.04 6.24 0.60
CA THR A 58 11.35 6.88 0.37
C THR A 58 11.52 8.21 1.11
N GLY A 59 10.41 8.82 1.57
CA GLY A 59 10.42 10.18 2.13
C GLY A 59 10.71 11.27 1.09
N MET A 60 10.58 10.97 -0.22
CA MET A 60 10.89 11.88 -1.32
C MET A 60 9.67 12.12 -2.21
N TYR A 61 9.57 13.31 -2.79
CA TYR A 61 8.51 13.55 -3.78
C TYR A 61 8.67 12.64 -5.01
N PRO A 62 7.58 12.08 -5.55
CA PRO A 62 7.64 11.17 -6.68
C PRO A 62 8.31 11.79 -7.92
N GLN A 63 8.13 13.09 -8.13
CA GLN A 63 8.77 13.83 -9.22
C GLN A 63 10.29 13.87 -9.09
N SER A 64 10.80 13.95 -7.85
CA SER A 64 12.23 14.02 -7.60
C SER A 64 12.96 12.70 -7.85
N ILE A 65 12.24 11.59 -7.80
CA ILE A 65 12.80 10.24 -7.95
C ILE A 65 12.29 9.52 -9.20
N GLY A 66 11.52 10.22 -10.06
CA GLY A 66 11.03 9.68 -11.33
C GLY A 66 9.88 8.67 -11.20
N THR A 67 9.17 8.64 -10.05
CA THR A 67 8.08 7.69 -9.79
C THR A 67 6.69 8.31 -9.86
N HIS A 68 6.55 9.49 -10.49
CA HIS A 68 5.29 10.21 -10.57
C HIS A 68 4.32 9.67 -11.62
N ASN A 69 4.80 8.99 -12.66
CA ASN A 69 3.93 8.33 -13.64
C ASN A 69 3.57 6.92 -13.18
N MET A 70 2.30 6.54 -13.35
CA MET A 70 1.90 5.14 -13.11
C MET A 70 2.69 4.23 -14.03
N ARG A 71 3.17 3.13 -13.49
CA ARG A 71 3.82 2.08 -14.26
C ARG A 71 2.86 1.44 -15.28
N ALA A 72 3.42 0.93 -16.37
CA ALA A 72 2.72 0.10 -17.33
C ALA A 72 2.80 -1.40 -17.00
N MET A 73 3.40 -1.76 -15.87
CA MET A 73 3.55 -3.13 -15.38
C MET A 73 3.02 -3.25 -13.96
N HIS A 74 2.47 -4.40 -13.62
CA HIS A 74 2.24 -4.77 -12.23
C HIS A 74 3.52 -5.26 -11.57
N TYR A 75 3.77 -4.76 -10.38
CA TYR A 75 4.99 -5.05 -9.62
C TYR A 75 4.93 -6.23 -8.69
N ASP A 76 3.75 -6.77 -8.44
CA ASP A 76 3.62 -8.04 -7.73
C ASP A 76 4.39 -9.17 -8.44
N ASN A 77 4.90 -8.86 -9.62
CA ASN A 77 5.72 -9.71 -10.48
C ASN A 77 7.20 -9.70 -10.17
N TYR A 78 7.56 -9.10 -9.07
CA TYR A 78 8.90 -9.06 -8.58
C TYR A 78 9.48 -10.41 -8.28
N LEU A 79 8.61 -11.30 -7.92
CA LEU A 79 8.95 -12.68 -7.70
C LEU A 79 8.79 -13.39 -9.04
N GLU A 80 9.86 -13.95 -9.55
CA GLU A 80 9.95 -14.77 -10.78
C GLU A 80 8.86 -15.85 -10.88
N ASN A 81 8.06 -16.02 -9.86
CA ASN A 81 7.03 -17.04 -9.69
C ASN A 81 5.60 -16.54 -9.88
N ASP A 82 5.35 -15.31 -10.29
CA ASP A 82 3.98 -14.89 -10.59
C ASP A 82 3.50 -15.55 -11.89
N ARG A 83 2.62 -16.54 -11.73
CA ARG A 83 2.01 -17.31 -12.83
C ARG A 83 1.24 -16.40 -13.81
N ASN A 84 0.82 -15.23 -13.37
CA ASN A 84 0.09 -14.26 -14.19
C ASN A 84 1.01 -13.38 -15.04
N LEU A 85 2.31 -13.36 -14.77
CA LEU A 85 3.28 -12.58 -15.53
C LEU A 85 3.25 -12.95 -17.02
N GLY A 86 3.15 -14.23 -17.33
CA GLY A 86 3.13 -14.74 -18.69
C GLY A 86 1.94 -14.24 -19.50
N GLU A 87 0.77 -14.15 -18.90
CA GLU A 87 -0.44 -13.66 -19.58
C GLU A 87 -0.41 -12.15 -19.76
N ARG A 88 0.00 -11.40 -18.74
CA ARG A 88 0.16 -9.94 -18.82
C ARG A 88 1.25 -9.52 -19.79
N THR A 89 2.35 -10.27 -19.88
CA THR A 89 3.37 -10.06 -20.89
C THR A 89 2.87 -10.29 -22.30
N LYS A 90 2.02 -11.29 -22.50
CA LYS A 90 1.40 -11.56 -23.80
C LYS A 90 0.45 -10.43 -24.19
N TRP A 91 -0.31 -9.91 -23.24
CA TRP A 91 -1.23 -8.79 -23.49
C TRP A 91 -0.46 -7.52 -23.88
N ASP A 92 0.56 -7.15 -23.12
CA ASP A 92 1.39 -5.98 -23.40
C ASP A 92 2.11 -6.09 -24.75
N SER A 93 2.62 -7.28 -25.08
CA SER A 93 3.27 -7.52 -26.36
C SER A 93 2.28 -7.47 -27.54
N SER A 94 1.03 -7.91 -27.35
CA SER A 94 0.01 -7.85 -28.40
C SER A 94 -0.40 -6.41 -28.74
N LEU A 95 -0.33 -5.51 -27.77
CA LEU A 95 -0.64 -4.08 -27.95
C LEU A 95 0.58 -3.25 -28.36
N SER A 96 1.77 -3.84 -28.43
CA SER A 96 3.03 -3.14 -28.69
C SER A 96 3.29 -1.95 -27.76
N ILE A 97 2.74 -2.00 -26.54
CA ILE A 97 2.93 -0.95 -25.54
C ILE A 97 4.25 -1.19 -24.81
N PRO A 98 5.15 -0.21 -24.77
CA PRO A 98 6.37 -0.32 -23.99
C PRO A 98 6.04 -0.51 -22.50
N ARG A 99 6.69 -1.49 -21.89
CA ARG A 99 6.61 -1.64 -20.45
C ARG A 99 7.37 -0.51 -19.78
N TYR A 100 6.70 0.16 -18.89
CA TYR A 100 7.28 1.22 -18.10
C TYR A 100 7.34 0.81 -16.64
N SER A 101 8.51 0.94 -16.08
CA SER A 101 8.81 0.75 -14.67
C SER A 101 9.82 1.77 -14.24
N SER A 102 9.51 2.50 -13.18
CA SER A 102 10.46 3.45 -12.61
C SER A 102 11.60 2.70 -11.96
N THR A 103 12.81 3.17 -12.20
CA THR A 103 14.00 2.80 -11.45
C THR A 103 14.47 4.01 -10.65
N ILE A 104 14.69 3.82 -9.35
CA ILE A 104 15.25 4.86 -8.50
C ILE A 104 16.76 4.65 -8.35
N ALA A 105 17.50 5.73 -8.05
CA ALA A 105 18.93 5.63 -7.83
C ALA A 105 19.24 4.70 -6.63
N GLU A 106 20.29 3.90 -6.73
CA GLU A 106 20.72 2.97 -5.67
C GLU A 106 21.03 3.66 -4.33
N SER A 107 21.38 4.94 -4.38
CA SER A 107 21.59 5.75 -3.17
C SER A 107 20.34 6.06 -2.39
N ILE A 108 19.16 5.93 -3.03
CA ILE A 108 17.86 6.17 -2.38
C ILE A 108 17.46 4.91 -1.60
N LYS A 109 17.40 5.06 -0.29
CA LYS A 109 17.00 3.98 0.61
C LYS A 109 15.55 4.16 1.02
N THR A 110 14.83 3.06 1.08
CA THR A 110 13.51 3.04 1.72
C THR A 110 13.66 3.12 3.24
N PHE A 111 12.73 3.78 3.93
CA PHE A 111 12.85 3.88 5.38
C PHE A 111 12.74 2.51 6.11
N PRO A 112 11.99 1.50 5.62
CA PRO A 112 12.06 0.16 6.22
C PRO A 112 13.45 -0.47 6.11
N MET A 113 14.19 -0.25 5.01
CA MET A 113 15.60 -0.64 4.92
C MET A 113 16.44 -0.04 6.05
N ILE A 114 16.24 1.27 6.31
CA ILE A 114 16.96 1.99 7.36
C ILE A 114 16.60 1.42 8.74
N LEU A 115 15.32 1.16 8.98
CA LEU A 115 14.85 0.53 10.22
C LEU A 115 15.47 -0.87 10.40
N ARG A 116 15.47 -1.68 9.33
CA ARG A 116 16.08 -3.01 9.34
C ARG A 116 17.58 -2.96 9.65
N GLN A 117 18.30 -2.01 9.06
CA GLN A 117 19.72 -1.79 9.36
C GLN A 117 19.97 -1.38 10.82
N ASN A 118 18.94 -0.87 11.49
CA ASN A 118 18.98 -0.50 12.92
C ASN A 118 18.28 -1.53 13.82
N GLY A 119 18.18 -2.77 13.38
CA GLY A 119 17.74 -3.90 14.20
C GLY A 119 16.23 -4.13 14.27
N TYR A 120 15.42 -3.40 13.51
CA TYR A 120 14.00 -3.68 13.42
C TYR A 120 13.74 -4.91 12.53
N PHE A 121 12.81 -5.73 12.97
CA PHE A 121 12.15 -6.65 12.06
C PHE A 121 11.12 -5.87 11.26
N THR A 122 11.20 -5.90 9.93
CA THR A 122 10.31 -5.14 9.05
C THR A 122 9.41 -6.07 8.27
N TYR A 123 8.12 -5.76 8.26
CA TYR A 123 7.10 -6.57 7.62
C TYR A 123 6.15 -5.73 6.77
N ASN A 124 5.77 -6.23 5.60
CA ASN A 124 4.71 -5.66 4.80
C ASN A 124 3.67 -6.72 4.43
N ASP A 125 2.45 -6.49 4.84
CA ASP A 125 1.30 -7.30 4.46
C ASP A 125 0.64 -6.76 3.19
N ALA A 126 0.26 -7.69 2.30
CA ALA A 126 -0.46 -7.43 1.06
C ALA A 126 0.24 -6.41 0.14
N LYS A 127 -0.39 -5.30 -0.17
CA LYS A 127 -0.03 -4.36 -1.22
C LYS A 127 1.39 -3.80 -1.12
N GLY A 128 2.26 -4.24 -2.03
CA GLY A 128 3.65 -3.78 -2.14
C GLY A 128 3.94 -2.92 -3.35
N ASP A 129 2.93 -2.30 -3.91
CA ASP A 129 3.05 -1.46 -5.08
C ASP A 129 3.58 -0.07 -4.73
N TYR A 130 4.89 0.07 -4.83
CA TYR A 130 5.61 1.32 -4.59
C TYR A 130 6.05 2.03 -5.87
N ASN A 131 5.50 1.64 -7.01
CA ASN A 131 5.76 2.22 -8.33
C ASN A 131 7.22 2.12 -8.84
N PHE A 132 8.06 1.40 -8.16
CA PHE A 132 9.44 1.09 -8.54
C PHE A 132 9.87 -0.25 -7.97
N ILE A 133 10.99 -0.73 -8.47
CA ILE A 133 11.57 -1.99 -8.02
C ILE A 133 12.16 -1.85 -6.61
N ILE A 134 11.52 -2.50 -5.63
CA ILE A 134 11.99 -2.51 -4.24
C ILE A 134 13.20 -3.45 -4.10
N ASN A 135 14.18 -3.00 -3.35
CA ASN A 135 15.33 -3.84 -2.99
C ASN A 135 14.89 -4.90 -1.96
N ASP A 136 15.38 -6.15 -2.14
CA ASP A 136 15.09 -7.30 -1.26
C ASP A 136 15.48 -7.06 0.21
N SER A 137 16.37 -6.12 0.46
CA SER A 137 16.74 -5.70 1.81
C SER A 137 15.72 -4.78 2.49
N THR A 138 14.65 -4.37 1.80
CA THR A 138 13.62 -3.48 2.35
C THR A 138 12.83 -4.14 3.47
N TRP A 139 12.41 -5.38 3.26
CA TRP A 139 11.58 -6.11 4.21
C TRP A 139 12.30 -7.34 4.77
N SER A 140 12.09 -7.63 6.03
CA SER A 140 12.53 -8.90 6.63
C SER A 140 11.63 -10.03 6.17
N GLU A 141 10.32 -9.77 6.11
CA GLU A 141 9.32 -10.65 5.52
C GLU A 141 8.28 -9.83 4.74
N TYR A 142 7.79 -10.40 3.66
CA TYR A 142 6.88 -9.75 2.73
C TYR A 142 5.76 -10.71 2.32
N GLN A 143 4.52 -10.26 2.45
CA GLN A 143 3.31 -10.99 2.06
C GLN A 143 3.20 -12.44 2.62
N THR A 144 3.76 -12.69 3.77
CA THR A 144 3.58 -13.98 4.43
C THR A 144 2.31 -13.99 5.25
N LYS A 145 1.55 -15.10 5.21
CA LYS A 145 0.32 -15.25 6.01
C LYS A 145 0.59 -15.64 7.47
N ASN A 146 1.82 -15.58 7.91
CA ASN A 146 2.21 -15.98 9.25
C ASN A 146 1.90 -14.85 10.25
N ASP A 147 1.43 -15.22 11.44
CA ASP A 147 1.31 -14.29 12.56
C ASP A 147 2.70 -13.94 13.10
N ILE A 148 3.27 -12.88 12.53
CA ILE A 148 4.68 -12.50 12.71
C ILE A 148 4.88 -11.68 14.00
N THR A 149 3.79 -11.28 14.64
CA THR A 149 3.84 -10.24 15.67
C THR A 149 4.32 -10.73 17.04
N LYS A 150 4.28 -12.06 17.31
CA LYS A 150 4.41 -12.55 18.68
C LYS A 150 5.83 -12.52 19.27
N ASP A 151 6.86 -12.64 18.44
CA ASP A 151 8.25 -12.83 18.94
C ASP A 151 9.28 -11.87 18.32
N LYS A 152 8.83 -10.87 17.54
CA LYS A 152 9.73 -9.95 16.84
C LYS A 152 9.69 -8.57 17.48
N SER A 153 10.77 -8.15 18.10
CA SER A 153 10.91 -6.82 18.71
C SER A 153 12.35 -6.34 18.61
N PRO A 154 12.61 -5.10 18.20
CA PRO A 154 11.61 -4.11 17.74
C PRO A 154 11.02 -4.45 16.38
N LEU A 155 9.73 -4.20 16.22
CA LEU A 155 8.95 -4.48 15.02
C LEU A 155 8.52 -3.19 14.32
N PHE A 156 8.65 -3.17 13.00
CA PHE A 156 7.92 -2.27 12.11
C PHE A 156 7.06 -3.09 11.14
N ALA A 157 5.75 -2.97 11.24
CA ALA A 157 4.82 -3.71 10.40
C ALA A 157 3.86 -2.79 9.68
N VAL A 158 3.68 -3.02 8.38
CA VAL A 158 2.68 -2.34 7.53
C VAL A 158 1.57 -3.32 7.21
N TYR A 159 0.34 -2.93 7.51
CA TYR A 159 -0.88 -3.64 7.13
C TYR A 159 -1.67 -2.78 6.15
N ASN A 160 -1.92 -3.32 4.96
CA ASN A 160 -2.59 -2.60 3.88
C ASN A 160 -4.00 -3.16 3.69
N PHE A 161 -5.02 -2.40 4.11
CA PHE A 161 -6.41 -2.73 3.85
C PHE A 161 -6.80 -2.24 2.46
N HIS A 162 -7.04 -3.17 1.55
CA HIS A 162 -7.35 -2.88 0.14
C HIS A 162 -8.82 -3.13 -0.25
N GLY A 163 -9.66 -3.51 0.70
CA GLY A 163 -11.09 -3.74 0.44
C GLY A 163 -11.84 -2.50 -0.04
N THR A 164 -11.32 -1.31 0.25
CA THR A 164 -11.85 -0.01 -0.19
C THR A 164 -11.28 0.47 -1.53
N HIS A 165 -10.38 -0.27 -2.15
CA HIS A 165 -9.82 0.06 -3.46
C HIS A 165 -10.92 0.12 -4.52
N GLU A 166 -10.83 1.06 -5.47
CA GLU A 166 -11.80 1.24 -6.55
C GLU A 166 -12.09 -0.05 -7.33
N GLY A 167 -11.10 -0.92 -7.48
CA GLY A 167 -11.26 -2.23 -8.10
C GLY A 167 -12.30 -3.12 -7.46
N SER A 168 -12.61 -2.92 -6.16
CA SER A 168 -13.61 -3.70 -5.43
C SER A 168 -15.05 -3.43 -5.90
N ILE A 169 -15.29 -2.37 -6.66
CA ILE A 169 -16.61 -2.09 -7.27
C ILE A 169 -16.87 -2.90 -8.54
N TRP A 170 -15.83 -3.50 -9.14
CA TRP A 170 -15.98 -4.29 -10.34
C TRP A 170 -16.74 -5.58 -10.09
N GLN A 171 -17.45 -6.07 -11.10
CA GLN A 171 -18.40 -7.17 -10.96
C GLN A 171 -17.75 -8.47 -10.46
N GLU A 172 -16.52 -8.73 -10.79
CA GLU A 172 -15.74 -9.88 -10.35
C GLU A 172 -15.46 -9.92 -8.84
N TYR A 173 -15.45 -8.75 -8.21
CA TYR A 173 -15.22 -8.61 -6.77
C TYR A 173 -16.49 -8.45 -5.93
N LYS A 174 -17.66 -8.32 -6.56
CA LYS A 174 -18.93 -8.13 -5.85
C LYS A 174 -19.32 -9.28 -4.93
N SER A 175 -18.85 -10.49 -5.23
CA SER A 175 -19.07 -11.66 -4.36
C SER A 175 -18.30 -11.61 -3.04
N GLU A 176 -17.29 -10.75 -2.96
CA GLU A 176 -16.46 -10.57 -1.78
C GLU A 176 -16.89 -9.37 -0.92
N LEU A 177 -17.87 -8.59 -1.38
CA LEU A 177 -18.39 -7.48 -0.60
C LEU A 177 -19.11 -7.99 0.64
N MET A 178 -18.69 -7.52 1.80
CA MET A 178 -19.28 -7.90 3.10
C MET A 178 -20.70 -7.34 3.29
N VAL A 179 -21.10 -6.35 2.48
CA VAL A 179 -22.39 -5.68 2.54
C VAL A 179 -22.97 -5.57 1.13
N ASN A 180 -24.21 -5.96 0.96
CA ASN A 180 -24.90 -5.80 -0.32
C ASN A 180 -25.10 -4.29 -0.59
N PRO A 181 -24.67 -3.75 -1.75
CA PRO A 181 -24.85 -2.34 -2.05
C PRO A 181 -26.31 -1.83 -1.96
N SER A 182 -27.29 -2.71 -2.16
CA SER A 182 -28.72 -2.35 -2.01
C SER A 182 -29.15 -2.10 -0.56
N GLU A 183 -28.31 -2.48 0.41
CA GLU A 183 -28.56 -2.27 1.84
C GLU A 183 -27.95 -0.96 2.34
N LEU A 184 -27.22 -0.25 1.49
CA LEU A 184 -26.56 1.02 1.81
C LEU A 184 -27.35 2.27 1.39
N MET A 185 -28.58 2.07 0.83
CA MET A 185 -29.42 3.18 0.39
C MET A 185 -30.60 3.39 1.34
#